data_9959c9442ce2ceec79fc557b0bd4e841
#
_entry.id   9959c9442ce2ceec79fc557b0bd4e841
#
_cell.length_a   1.000
_cell.length_b   1.000
_cell.length_c   1.000
_cell.angle_alpha   90.00
_cell.angle_beta   90.00
_cell.angle_gamma   90.00
#
_symmetry.space_group_name_H-M   'P 1'
#
loop_
_entity.id
_entity.type
_entity.pdbx_description
1 polymer ?
#
loop_
_entity_poly.entity_id
_entity_poly.type
_entity_poly.pdbx_seq_one_letter_code
_entity_poly.pdbx_strand_id
1 'polypeptide(L)'
;IGIKDKNGNAVSVSVDSYGKLMFEISGKISGKEVNTSVYAGCKVETFKWLHLLLDIETSTLYYNGKDVASFKGVVSDLVGPFQMFFCQGFKSRPLGMYDQSFINGVIDNVRLNVVSAEKVFLKDEVAKYVREIPDLSIPASRFMTDYNRPKYHLMPAANWTNESHGLIYFNGMYHVFDQKNAYNINLKQINWGHFESKDLVSWTERKPVLSPDKSY
;
A
#
# COMPACT_ATOMS: atom_id res chain seq x y z
N ILE A 1 -3.19 2.40 -6.44
CA ILE A 1 -4.29 2.01 -7.34
C ILE A 1 -4.39 3.00 -8.49
N GLY A 2 -4.72 2.53 -9.68
CA GLY A 2 -4.92 3.42 -10.81
C GLY A 2 -5.75 2.80 -11.92
N ILE A 3 -6.21 3.67 -12.80
CA ILE A 3 -6.92 3.31 -14.03
C ILE A 3 -6.21 3.92 -15.23
N LYS A 4 -6.22 3.20 -16.35
CA LYS A 4 -5.71 3.66 -17.63
C LYS A 4 -6.75 3.39 -18.70
N ASP A 5 -6.99 4.36 -19.54
CA ASP A 5 -7.92 4.26 -20.67
C ASP A 5 -7.26 3.63 -21.93
N LYS A 6 -8.06 3.36 -22.94
CA LYS A 6 -7.59 2.85 -24.24
C LYS A 6 -6.63 3.77 -24.97
N ASN A 7 -6.65 5.06 -24.69
CA ASN A 7 -5.81 6.07 -25.32
C ASN A 7 -4.47 6.31 -24.59
N GLY A 8 -4.28 5.61 -23.48
CA GLY A 8 -3.08 5.74 -22.63
C GLY A 8 -3.18 6.82 -21.56
N ASN A 9 -4.31 7.51 -21.44
CA ASN A 9 -4.54 8.43 -20.33
C ASN A 9 -4.72 7.66 -19.03
N ALA A 10 -4.12 8.12 -17.96
CA ALA A 10 -4.10 7.41 -16.72
C ALA A 10 -4.25 8.33 -15.52
N VAL A 11 -4.94 7.81 -14.52
CA VAL A 11 -5.10 8.44 -13.20
C VAL A 11 -4.75 7.43 -12.14
N SER A 12 -3.97 7.83 -11.15
CA SER A 12 -3.63 6.95 -10.03
C SER A 12 -3.55 7.68 -8.71
N VAL A 13 -3.75 6.89 -7.67
CA VAL A 13 -3.44 7.25 -6.29
C VAL A 13 -2.26 6.38 -5.87
N SER A 14 -1.21 7.02 -5.44
CA SER A 14 0.05 6.38 -5.03
C SER A 14 0.56 6.96 -3.72
N VAL A 15 1.55 6.30 -3.17
CA VAL A 15 2.23 6.75 -1.95
C VAL A 15 3.71 6.84 -2.26
N ASP A 16 4.34 7.95 -1.92
CA ASP A 16 5.78 8.12 -2.10
C ASP A 16 6.59 7.37 -1.02
N SER A 17 7.91 7.39 -1.16
CA SER A 17 8.82 6.73 -0.22
C SER A 17 8.78 7.29 1.20
N TYR A 18 8.14 8.42 1.42
CA TYR A 18 7.97 9.07 2.72
C TYR A 18 6.57 8.87 3.31
N GLY A 19 5.74 8.04 2.66
CA GLY A 19 4.37 7.80 3.07
C GLY A 19 3.38 8.91 2.69
N LYS A 20 3.77 9.86 1.84
CA LYS A 20 2.85 10.91 1.37
C LYS A 20 1.96 10.37 0.27
N LEU A 21 0.69 10.61 0.42
CA LEU A 21 -0.32 10.28 -0.58
C LEU A 21 -0.21 11.24 -1.77
N MET A 22 -0.29 10.69 -2.98
CA MET A 22 -0.24 11.45 -4.23
C MET A 22 -1.40 11.06 -5.14
N PHE A 23 -1.91 12.03 -5.85
CA PHE A 23 -2.78 11.87 -6.99
C PHE A 23 -1.98 12.17 -8.26
N GLU A 24 -1.86 11.21 -9.16
CA GLU A 24 -1.08 11.35 -10.39
C GLU A 24 -1.99 11.28 -11.61
N ILE A 25 -1.72 12.15 -12.56
CA ILE A 25 -2.44 12.24 -13.82
C ILE A 25 -1.41 12.23 -14.95
N SER A 26 -1.64 11.39 -15.95
CA SER A 26 -0.82 11.36 -17.16
C SER A 26 -1.67 11.11 -18.39
N GLY A 27 -1.33 11.76 -19.49
CA GLY A 27 -1.99 11.62 -20.76
C GLY A 27 -2.49 12.93 -21.32
N LYS A 28 -3.44 12.87 -22.24
CA LYS A 28 -3.97 14.03 -22.94
C LYS A 28 -5.31 14.47 -22.35
N ILE A 29 -5.33 15.61 -21.67
CA ILE A 29 -6.51 16.18 -21.04
C ILE A 29 -6.88 17.46 -21.73
N SER A 30 -8.11 17.57 -22.20
CA SER A 30 -8.60 18.75 -22.94
C SER A 30 -7.66 19.15 -24.08
N GLY A 31 -7.13 18.14 -24.78
CA GLY A 31 -6.23 18.32 -25.92
C GLY A 31 -4.78 18.67 -25.59
N LYS A 32 -4.42 18.79 -24.31
CA LYS A 32 -3.06 19.09 -23.84
C LYS A 32 -2.44 17.88 -23.14
N GLU A 33 -1.17 17.63 -23.40
CA GLU A 33 -0.37 16.67 -22.66
C GLU A 33 -0.22 17.11 -21.20
N VAL A 34 -0.65 16.24 -20.29
CA VAL A 34 -0.56 16.45 -18.84
C VAL A 34 0.21 15.29 -18.23
N ASN A 35 1.18 15.62 -17.42
CA ASN A 35 1.94 14.64 -16.64
C ASN A 35 2.32 15.28 -15.31
N THR A 36 1.43 15.16 -14.34
CA THR A 36 1.55 15.86 -13.06
C THR A 36 1.19 14.98 -11.89
N SER A 37 1.72 15.33 -10.74
CA SER A 37 1.42 14.72 -9.45
C SER A 37 1.02 15.81 -8.47
N VAL A 38 -0.09 15.61 -7.78
CA VAL A 38 -0.56 16.50 -6.71
C VAL A 38 -0.41 15.76 -5.39
N TYR A 39 0.41 16.30 -4.49
CA TYR A 39 0.60 15.73 -3.17
C TYR A 39 -0.56 16.11 -2.25
N ALA A 40 -1.06 15.12 -1.54
CA ALA A 40 -2.00 15.36 -0.45
C ALA A 40 -1.28 15.98 0.75
N GLY A 41 -2.01 16.79 1.51
CA GLY A 41 -1.50 17.37 2.76
C GLY A 41 -1.35 16.38 3.91
N CYS A 42 -1.41 15.07 3.65
CA CYS A 42 -1.38 14.03 4.67
C CYS A 42 -0.42 12.89 4.31
N LYS A 43 0.02 12.16 5.33
CA LYS A 43 0.70 10.88 5.19
C LYS A 43 -0.28 9.74 5.40
N VAL A 44 -0.02 8.63 4.75
CA VAL A 44 -0.74 7.38 4.94
C VAL A 44 -0.37 6.79 6.30
N GLU A 45 -1.36 6.44 7.11
CA GLU A 45 -1.15 5.71 8.34
C GLU A 45 -0.93 4.23 8.04
N THR A 46 0.14 3.66 8.59
CA THR A 46 0.43 2.23 8.44
C THR A 46 -0.37 1.38 9.43
N PHE A 47 -0.63 0.12 9.07
CA PHE A 47 -1.36 -0.87 9.89
C PHE A 47 -2.79 -0.46 10.27
N LYS A 48 -3.42 0.34 9.44
CA LYS A 48 -4.82 0.76 9.59
C LYS A 48 -5.56 0.61 8.27
N TRP A 49 -6.85 0.38 8.37
CA TRP A 49 -7.73 0.51 7.22
C TRP A 49 -7.83 1.98 6.81
N LEU A 50 -7.72 2.22 5.53
CA LEU A 50 -7.81 3.53 4.92
C LEU A 50 -8.89 3.50 3.87
N HIS A 51 -9.69 4.55 3.83
CA HIS A 51 -10.64 4.75 2.74
C HIS A 51 -10.09 5.78 1.76
N LEU A 52 -9.97 5.39 0.51
CA LEU A 52 -9.57 6.27 -0.59
C LEU A 52 -10.73 6.36 -1.59
N LEU A 53 -11.09 7.57 -1.96
CA LEU A 53 -12.02 7.83 -3.04
C LEU A 53 -11.40 8.86 -3.98
N LEU A 54 -11.34 8.50 -5.25
CA LEU A 54 -10.95 9.40 -6.32
C LEU A 54 -12.19 9.79 -7.13
N ASP A 55 -12.58 11.03 -7.04
CA ASP A 55 -13.60 11.62 -7.88
C ASP A 55 -12.94 12.17 -9.16
N ILE A 56 -13.21 11.51 -10.27
CA ILE A 56 -12.63 11.85 -11.57
C ILE A 56 -13.30 13.11 -12.14
N GLU A 57 -14.58 13.33 -11.88
CA GLU A 57 -15.32 14.48 -12.38
C GLU A 57 -14.78 15.79 -11.79
N THR A 58 -14.58 15.82 -10.48
CA THR A 58 -14.02 16.99 -9.79
C THR A 58 -12.50 16.96 -9.69
N SER A 59 -11.85 15.88 -10.13
CA SER A 59 -10.42 15.64 -9.97
C SER A 59 -9.94 15.79 -8.52
N THR A 60 -10.71 15.24 -7.60
CA THR A 60 -10.48 15.37 -6.16
C THR A 60 -10.22 14.01 -5.52
N LEU A 61 -9.18 13.94 -4.70
CA LEU A 61 -8.84 12.78 -3.87
C LEU A 61 -9.34 13.00 -2.45
N TYR A 62 -10.09 12.03 -1.97
CA TYR A 62 -10.54 11.96 -0.58
C TYR A 62 -9.80 10.85 0.17
N TYR A 63 -9.38 11.16 1.38
CA TYR A 63 -8.76 10.25 2.32
C TYR A 63 -9.55 10.21 3.62
N ASN A 64 -10.06 9.06 3.99
CA ASN A 64 -10.90 8.87 5.17
C ASN A 64 -12.02 9.92 5.29
N GLY A 65 -12.64 10.24 4.17
CA GLY A 65 -13.76 11.15 4.14
C GLY A 65 -13.44 12.63 3.99
N LYS A 66 -12.19 12.98 3.87
CA LYS A 66 -11.77 14.38 3.71
C LYS A 66 -11.08 14.55 2.37
N ASP A 67 -11.37 15.64 1.69
CA ASP A 67 -10.62 16.07 0.52
C ASP A 67 -9.19 16.42 0.94
N VAL A 68 -8.23 15.85 0.27
CA VAL A 68 -6.81 15.99 0.63
C VAL A 68 -5.94 16.49 -0.51
N ALA A 69 -6.42 16.33 -1.73
CA ALA A 69 -5.76 16.85 -2.93
C ALA A 69 -6.76 17.06 -4.05
N SER A 70 -6.58 18.12 -4.83
CA SER A 70 -7.35 18.37 -6.04
C SER A 70 -6.48 18.88 -7.16
N PHE A 71 -6.82 18.53 -8.38
CA PHE A 71 -6.19 19.04 -9.59
C PHE A 71 -7.10 20.05 -10.27
N LYS A 72 -6.53 21.19 -10.66
CA LYS A 72 -7.26 22.21 -11.44
C LYS A 72 -7.36 21.78 -12.90
N GLY A 73 -8.30 20.93 -13.21
CA GLY A 73 -8.54 20.42 -14.55
C GLY A 73 -9.39 19.16 -14.47
N VAL A 74 -10.25 18.98 -15.44
CA VAL A 74 -11.16 17.84 -15.46
C VAL A 74 -10.49 16.67 -16.16
N VAL A 75 -10.44 15.51 -15.52
CA VAL A 75 -9.96 14.23 -16.07
C VAL A 75 -11.10 13.50 -16.80
N SER A 76 -12.15 14.22 -17.19
CA SER A 76 -13.36 13.69 -17.84
C SER A 76 -13.15 13.08 -19.22
N ASP A 77 -11.96 13.25 -19.79
CA ASP A 77 -11.64 12.74 -21.13
C ASP A 77 -11.20 11.25 -21.10
N LEU A 78 -11.28 10.60 -19.95
CA LEU A 78 -11.02 9.16 -19.85
C LEU A 78 -12.14 8.37 -20.54
N VAL A 79 -11.76 7.55 -21.51
CA VAL A 79 -12.71 6.78 -22.34
C VAL A 79 -12.43 5.29 -22.22
N GLY A 80 -13.42 4.56 -21.69
CA GLY A 80 -13.33 3.09 -21.60
C GLY A 80 -13.10 2.37 -22.94
N PRO A 81 -12.66 1.13 -22.92
CA PRO A 81 -12.46 0.31 -21.72
C PRO A 81 -11.26 0.73 -20.87
N PHE A 82 -11.36 0.46 -19.55
CA PHE A 82 -10.32 0.81 -18.59
C PHE A 82 -9.52 -0.42 -18.16
N GLN A 83 -8.21 -0.24 -18.01
CA GLN A 83 -7.36 -1.16 -17.26
C GLN A 83 -7.18 -0.64 -15.85
N MET A 84 -7.35 -1.51 -14.87
CA MET A 84 -7.11 -1.20 -13.46
C MET A 84 -5.78 -1.78 -13.01
N PHE A 85 -5.05 -1.02 -12.19
CA PHE A 85 -3.78 -1.42 -11.61
C PHE A 85 -3.87 -1.35 -10.09
N PHE A 86 -3.39 -2.41 -9.44
CA PHE A 86 -3.36 -2.51 -7.99
C PHE A 86 -1.94 -2.73 -7.53
N CYS A 87 -1.53 -2.02 -6.49
CA CYS A 87 -0.21 -2.16 -5.85
C CYS A 87 0.99 -1.96 -6.79
N GLN A 88 0.77 -1.43 -7.98
CA GLN A 88 1.78 -1.18 -8.99
C GLN A 88 1.57 0.22 -9.60
N GLY A 89 2.65 0.97 -9.77
CA GLY A 89 2.60 2.26 -10.48
C GLY A 89 2.58 2.09 -12.00
N PHE A 90 2.07 3.09 -12.73
CA PHE A 90 2.16 3.12 -14.19
C PHE A 90 3.56 3.42 -14.71
N LYS A 91 4.35 4.07 -13.91
CA LYS A 91 5.70 4.49 -14.23
C LYS A 91 6.66 3.67 -13.39
N SER A 92 7.35 2.75 -14.03
CA SER A 92 8.61 2.32 -13.47
C SER A 92 9.57 3.51 -13.61
N ARG A 93 10.05 4.04 -12.51
CA ARG A 93 11.19 4.95 -12.52
C ARG A 93 12.43 4.10 -12.31
N PRO A 94 13.25 3.88 -13.32
CA PRO A 94 14.46 3.12 -13.13
C PRO A 94 15.41 3.91 -12.22
N LEU A 95 15.54 3.47 -10.99
CA LEU A 95 16.61 3.85 -10.06
C LEU A 95 17.53 2.64 -9.88
N GLY A 96 18.13 2.18 -10.96
CA GLY A 96 18.99 1.01 -10.96
C GLY A 96 18.23 -0.28 -10.66
N MET A 97 18.89 -1.26 -10.05
CA MET A 97 18.31 -2.58 -9.79
C MET A 97 17.22 -2.63 -8.68
N TYR A 98 16.80 -1.48 -8.15
CA TYR A 98 15.92 -1.42 -6.98
C TYR A 98 14.60 -0.70 -7.23
N ASP A 99 14.23 -0.49 -8.48
CA ASP A 99 13.07 0.36 -8.80
C ASP A 99 11.82 -0.46 -9.06
N GLN A 100 11.10 -0.75 -8.00
CA GLN A 100 9.74 -1.30 -8.09
C GLN A 100 8.85 -0.62 -7.05
N SER A 101 7.78 -0.02 -7.53
CA SER A 101 6.78 0.65 -6.69
C SER A 101 5.71 -0.35 -6.27
N PHE A 102 5.88 -0.99 -5.12
CA PHE A 102 4.90 -1.90 -4.55
C PHE A 102 4.39 -1.39 -3.22
N ILE A 103 3.14 -1.71 -2.92
CA ILE A 103 2.58 -1.58 -1.57
C ILE A 103 2.40 -2.99 -1.01
N ASN A 104 2.96 -3.24 0.17
CA ASN A 104 2.61 -4.42 0.94
C ASN A 104 1.37 -4.09 1.79
N GLY A 105 0.24 -4.63 1.41
CA GLY A 105 -1.03 -4.31 2.06
C GLY A 105 -2.16 -5.19 1.56
N VAL A 106 -3.31 -5.02 2.16
CA VAL A 106 -4.57 -5.64 1.77
C VAL A 106 -5.46 -4.59 1.14
N ILE A 107 -6.06 -4.92 0.01
CA ILE A 107 -7.05 -4.08 -0.67
C ILE A 107 -8.38 -4.80 -0.60
N ASP A 108 -9.40 -4.10 -0.14
CA ASP A 108 -10.76 -4.58 -0.05
C ASP A 108 -11.74 -3.55 -0.60
N ASN A 109 -12.94 -3.98 -0.96
CA ASN A 109 -14.06 -3.14 -1.40
C ASN A 109 -13.72 -2.18 -2.54
N VAL A 110 -13.01 -2.64 -3.57
CA VAL A 110 -12.74 -1.82 -4.76
C VAL A 110 -14.01 -1.62 -5.55
N ARG A 111 -14.38 -0.38 -5.78
CA ARG A 111 -15.57 0.00 -6.54
C ARG A 111 -15.21 1.03 -7.61
N LEU A 112 -15.74 0.82 -8.79
CA LEU A 112 -15.76 1.82 -9.87
C LEU A 112 -17.23 2.20 -10.12
N ASN A 113 -17.58 3.45 -9.85
CA ASN A 113 -18.95 3.93 -9.96
C ASN A 113 -19.04 5.05 -11.00
N VAL A 114 -20.16 5.10 -11.72
CA VAL A 114 -20.50 6.19 -12.64
C VAL A 114 -21.56 7.07 -11.99
N VAL A 115 -21.28 7.54 -10.77
CA VAL A 115 -22.16 8.40 -9.98
C VAL A 115 -21.31 9.40 -9.20
N SER A 116 -21.89 10.52 -8.81
CA SER A 116 -21.19 11.54 -8.04
C SER A 116 -20.63 11.01 -6.72
N ALA A 117 -19.50 11.53 -6.29
CA ALA A 117 -18.81 11.14 -5.06
C ALA A 117 -19.75 11.25 -3.83
N GLU A 118 -20.61 12.26 -3.77
CA GLU A 118 -21.57 12.46 -2.68
C GLU A 118 -22.52 11.28 -2.48
N LYS A 119 -22.92 10.61 -3.57
CA LYS A 119 -23.82 9.45 -3.50
C LYS A 119 -23.12 8.16 -3.08
N VAL A 120 -21.80 8.08 -3.31
CA VAL A 120 -20.98 6.91 -2.96
C VAL A 120 -20.45 7.01 -1.54
N PHE A 121 -20.40 8.21 -0.99
CA PHE A 121 -19.72 8.52 0.23
C PHE A 121 -20.65 8.34 1.44
N LEU A 122 -20.65 7.16 2.01
CA LEU A 122 -21.36 6.86 3.25
C LEU A 122 -20.43 7.10 4.44
N LYS A 123 -20.44 8.31 5.00
CA LYS A 123 -19.56 8.71 6.11
C LYS A 123 -19.51 7.72 7.26
N ASP A 124 -20.67 7.15 7.62
CA ASP A 124 -20.77 6.23 8.74
C ASP A 124 -20.15 4.87 8.43
N GLU A 125 -20.30 4.36 7.21
CA GLU A 125 -19.62 3.15 6.77
C GLU A 125 -18.10 3.34 6.73
N VAL A 126 -17.62 4.44 6.17
CA VAL A 126 -16.21 4.77 6.15
C VAL A 126 -15.64 4.85 7.57
N ALA A 127 -16.33 5.55 8.47
CA ALA A 127 -15.91 5.68 9.85
C ALA A 127 -15.85 4.34 10.58
N LYS A 128 -16.73 3.40 10.23
CA LYS A 128 -16.71 2.04 10.77
C LYS A 128 -15.47 1.28 10.30
N TYR A 129 -15.23 1.20 8.98
CA TYR A 129 -14.09 0.49 8.41
C TYR A 129 -12.74 1.04 8.89
N VAL A 130 -12.59 2.34 8.96
CA VAL A 130 -11.34 2.98 9.40
C VAL A 130 -11.02 2.72 10.87
N ARG A 131 -12.01 2.38 11.69
CA ARG A 131 -11.81 2.01 13.10
C ARG A 131 -11.45 0.55 13.31
N GLU A 132 -11.76 -0.31 12.36
CA GLU A 132 -11.43 -1.73 12.45
C GLU A 132 -9.91 -1.91 12.41
N ILE A 133 -9.38 -2.76 13.28
CA ILE A 133 -7.97 -3.16 13.22
C ILE A 133 -7.86 -4.22 12.13
N PRO A 134 -7.10 -3.97 11.05
CA PRO A 134 -6.95 -4.96 10.00
C PRO A 134 -6.22 -6.19 10.53
N ASP A 135 -6.71 -7.37 10.19
CA ASP A 135 -5.94 -8.60 10.35
C ASP A 135 -4.86 -8.64 9.26
N LEU A 136 -3.64 -8.34 9.68
CA LEU A 136 -2.46 -8.36 8.82
C LEU A 136 -1.69 -9.68 8.94
N SER A 137 -2.27 -10.68 9.59
CA SER A 137 -1.68 -12.01 9.64
C SER A 137 -1.64 -12.62 8.23
N ILE A 138 -0.58 -13.35 7.96
CA ILE A 138 -0.47 -14.09 6.71
C ILE A 138 -0.91 -15.51 7.00
N PRO A 139 -2.04 -15.98 6.47
CA PRO A 139 -2.56 -17.30 6.78
C PRO A 139 -1.61 -18.39 6.30
N ALA A 140 -1.44 -19.43 7.09
CA ALA A 140 -0.57 -20.57 6.77
C ALA A 140 -0.93 -21.22 5.41
N SER A 141 -2.19 -21.16 5.00
CA SER A 141 -2.66 -21.65 3.69
C SER A 141 -1.93 -21.00 2.51
N ARG A 142 -1.46 -19.77 2.67
CA ARG A 142 -0.68 -19.07 1.63
C ARG A 142 0.65 -19.75 1.30
N PHE A 143 1.18 -20.53 2.24
CA PHE A 143 2.47 -21.21 2.10
C PHE A 143 2.34 -22.71 1.81
N MET A 144 1.14 -23.27 1.87
CA MET A 144 0.94 -24.73 1.74
C MET A 144 1.39 -25.28 0.38
N THR A 145 1.34 -24.47 -0.66
CA THR A 145 1.76 -24.85 -2.03
C THR A 145 3.15 -24.37 -2.40
N ASP A 146 3.86 -23.69 -1.49
CA ASP A 146 5.23 -23.27 -1.73
C ASP A 146 6.20 -24.41 -1.37
N TYR A 147 6.52 -25.22 -2.35
CA TYR A 147 7.42 -26.37 -2.20
C TYR A 147 8.86 -25.99 -1.85
N ASN A 148 9.27 -24.76 -2.17
CA ASN A 148 10.63 -24.29 -1.91
C ASN A 148 10.77 -23.66 -0.51
N ARG A 149 9.64 -23.41 0.15
CA ARG A 149 9.66 -22.85 1.49
C ARG A 149 10.03 -23.91 2.52
N PRO A 150 11.06 -23.69 3.35
CA PRO A 150 11.38 -24.61 4.42
C PRO A 150 10.22 -24.72 5.41
N LYS A 151 9.96 -25.93 5.89
CA LYS A 151 8.91 -26.22 6.89
C LYS A 151 9.34 -25.86 8.30
N TYR A 152 10.61 -25.70 8.52
CA TYR A 152 11.27 -25.25 9.72
C TYR A 152 12.32 -24.21 9.31
N HIS A 153 12.86 -23.47 10.21
CA HIS A 153 13.65 -22.25 10.03
C HIS A 153 12.79 -20.99 10.04
N LEU A 154 13.38 -19.96 10.58
CA LEU A 154 12.85 -18.62 10.54
C LEU A 154 12.94 -18.08 9.10
N MET A 155 11.81 -17.75 8.53
CA MET A 155 11.72 -17.21 7.19
C MET A 155 10.56 -16.20 7.09
N PRO A 156 10.78 -15.01 6.56
CA PRO A 156 9.71 -14.03 6.42
C PRO A 156 8.63 -14.51 5.46
N ALA A 157 7.42 -14.08 5.71
CA ALA A 157 6.27 -14.40 4.90
C ALA A 157 6.30 -13.71 3.52
N ALA A 158 6.91 -12.54 3.46
CA ALA A 158 7.10 -11.77 2.25
C ALA A 158 8.29 -10.83 2.38
N ASN A 159 8.84 -10.40 1.24
CA ASN A 159 10.00 -9.52 1.14
C ASN A 159 11.23 -10.14 1.81
N TRP A 160 12.05 -9.34 2.48
CA TRP A 160 13.29 -9.83 3.06
C TRP A 160 13.41 -9.50 4.55
N THR A 161 14.19 -10.31 5.21
CA THR A 161 14.71 -10.08 6.54
C THR A 161 16.24 -10.12 6.46
N ASN A 162 16.90 -9.33 7.28
CA ASN A 162 18.34 -9.25 7.38
C ASN A 162 18.76 -9.46 8.84
N GLU A 163 19.86 -8.92 9.26
CA GLU A 163 20.47 -9.09 10.56
C GLU A 163 19.48 -9.24 11.71
N SER A 164 19.54 -10.38 12.39
CA SER A 164 18.74 -10.62 13.58
C SER A 164 19.37 -9.96 14.80
N HIS A 165 18.56 -9.28 15.58
CA HIS A 165 18.92 -8.59 16.78
C HIS A 165 17.96 -8.98 17.91
N GLY A 166 18.34 -8.74 19.16
CA GLY A 166 17.42 -8.91 20.28
C GLY A 166 16.83 -10.32 20.41
N LEU A 167 17.68 -11.33 20.45
CA LEU A 167 17.28 -12.71 20.75
C LEU A 167 16.96 -12.83 22.24
N ILE A 168 15.72 -13.20 22.59
CA ILE A 168 15.31 -13.30 23.98
C ILE A 168 14.29 -14.42 24.19
N TYR A 169 14.36 -15.07 25.34
CA TYR A 169 13.30 -15.94 25.86
C TYR A 169 12.52 -15.18 26.91
N PHE A 170 11.23 -14.99 26.67
CA PHE A 170 10.36 -14.23 27.55
C PHE A 170 8.93 -14.81 27.53
N ASN A 171 8.32 -14.92 28.70
CA ASN A 171 6.96 -15.47 28.87
C ASN A 171 6.71 -16.82 28.16
N GLY A 172 7.68 -17.72 28.19
CA GLY A 172 7.54 -19.04 27.59
C GLY A 172 7.69 -19.08 26.08
N MET A 173 8.14 -17.99 25.47
CA MET A 173 8.36 -17.85 24.04
C MET A 173 9.77 -17.38 23.74
N TYR A 174 10.32 -17.87 22.64
CA TYR A 174 11.53 -17.30 22.03
C TYR A 174 11.12 -16.19 21.08
N HIS A 175 11.79 -15.08 21.17
CA HIS A 175 11.57 -13.91 20.30
C HIS A 175 12.84 -13.60 19.54
N VAL A 176 12.67 -13.28 18.26
CA VAL A 176 13.72 -12.77 17.39
C VAL A 176 13.23 -11.47 16.76
N PHE A 177 14.05 -10.46 16.83
CA PHE A 177 13.82 -9.20 16.13
C PHE A 177 14.84 -9.04 15.01
N ASP A 178 14.46 -8.43 13.92
CA ASP A 178 15.27 -8.34 12.73
C ASP A 178 15.05 -7.05 11.96
N GLN A 179 16.02 -6.71 11.14
CA GLN A 179 15.82 -5.71 10.09
C GLN A 179 14.91 -6.31 9.02
N LYS A 180 13.76 -5.70 8.82
CA LYS A 180 12.79 -6.16 7.85
C LYS A 180 12.33 -5.03 6.93
N ASN A 181 12.29 -5.29 5.64
CA ASN A 181 11.49 -4.48 4.77
C ASN A 181 10.12 -5.11 4.60
N ALA A 182 9.13 -4.58 5.30
CA ALA A 182 7.77 -5.09 5.27
C ALA A 182 6.98 -4.64 4.02
N TYR A 183 7.46 -3.61 3.31
CA TYR A 183 6.68 -2.93 2.27
C TYR A 183 7.20 -3.20 0.87
N ASN A 184 8.50 -3.49 0.75
CA ASN A 184 9.07 -3.61 -0.57
C ASN A 184 10.42 -4.36 -0.53
N ILE A 185 11.01 -4.60 -1.69
CA ILE A 185 12.31 -5.26 -1.81
C ILE A 185 13.51 -4.31 -1.73
N ASN A 186 13.28 -3.01 -1.64
CA ASN A 186 14.33 -2.00 -1.54
C ASN A 186 14.90 -1.90 -0.12
N LEU A 187 16.11 -1.34 0.02
CA LEU A 187 16.75 -1.10 1.31
C LEU A 187 16.20 0.12 2.08
N LYS A 188 15.19 0.80 1.55
CA LYS A 188 14.56 1.96 2.21
C LYS A 188 13.42 1.52 3.12
N GLN A 189 13.12 2.33 4.13
CA GLN A 189 12.02 2.12 5.08
C GLN A 189 12.12 0.79 5.83
N ILE A 190 13.25 0.55 6.42
CA ILE A 190 13.48 -0.64 7.23
C ILE A 190 12.62 -0.57 8.49
N ASN A 191 11.92 -1.65 8.75
CA ASN A 191 11.14 -1.88 9.95
C ASN A 191 11.93 -2.77 10.91
N TRP A 192 11.49 -2.84 12.14
CA TRP A 192 11.93 -3.81 13.11
C TRP A 192 10.93 -4.96 13.14
N GLY A 193 11.28 -6.05 12.48
CA GLY A 193 10.47 -7.27 12.41
C GLY A 193 10.45 -8.03 13.73
N HIS A 194 9.54 -8.98 13.84
CA HIS A 194 9.38 -9.79 15.04
C HIS A 194 8.90 -11.18 14.68
N PHE A 195 9.61 -12.18 15.18
CA PHE A 195 9.22 -13.59 15.13
C PHE A 195 9.12 -14.19 16.54
N GLU A 196 8.20 -15.12 16.69
CA GLU A 196 8.00 -15.86 17.92
C GLU A 196 8.03 -17.37 17.66
N SER A 197 8.59 -18.12 18.62
CA SER A 197 8.58 -19.58 18.63
C SER A 197 8.49 -20.13 20.03
N LYS A 198 7.85 -21.30 20.18
CA LYS A 198 7.86 -22.08 21.43
C LYS A 198 9.00 -23.10 21.49
N ASP A 199 9.46 -23.53 20.33
CA ASP A 199 10.31 -24.72 20.16
C ASP A 199 11.59 -24.45 19.36
N LEU A 200 11.83 -23.22 18.89
CA LEU A 200 12.92 -22.81 18.01
C LEU A 200 12.88 -23.48 16.62
N VAL A 201 11.84 -24.22 16.32
CA VAL A 201 11.65 -24.93 15.04
C VAL A 201 10.54 -24.27 14.23
N SER A 202 9.39 -24.10 14.88
CA SER A 202 8.21 -23.49 14.26
C SER A 202 8.13 -22.01 14.62
N TRP A 203 8.23 -21.15 13.62
CA TRP A 203 8.27 -19.71 13.79
C TRP A 203 7.01 -19.05 13.26
N THR A 204 6.49 -18.10 14.01
CA THR A 204 5.37 -17.25 13.61
C THR A 204 5.87 -15.83 13.45
N GLU A 205 5.73 -15.28 12.26
CA GLU A 205 6.00 -13.86 12.02
C GLU A 205 4.87 -13.02 12.61
N ARG A 206 5.25 -12.02 13.37
CA ARG A 206 4.36 -11.03 13.96
C ARG A 206 4.43 -9.71 13.22
N LYS A 207 3.50 -8.83 13.54
CA LYS A 207 3.53 -7.44 13.09
C LYS A 207 4.87 -6.80 13.47
N PRO A 208 5.50 -5.99 12.60
CA PRO A 208 6.68 -5.22 12.96
C PRO A 208 6.45 -4.39 14.22
N VAL A 209 7.42 -4.40 15.12
CA VAL A 209 7.33 -3.69 16.40
C VAL A 209 7.67 -2.21 16.28
N LEU A 210 8.52 -1.86 15.32
CA LEU A 210 8.85 -0.49 14.98
C LEU A 210 8.75 -0.30 13.47
N SER A 211 8.26 0.83 13.06
CA SER A 211 8.16 1.24 11.65
C SER A 211 8.62 2.68 11.51
N PRO A 212 9.19 3.07 10.37
CA PRO A 212 9.54 4.46 10.11
C PRO A 212 8.29 5.34 10.19
N ASP A 213 8.29 6.28 11.12
CA ASP A 213 7.16 7.20 11.36
C ASP A 213 7.52 8.65 11.02
N LYS A 214 8.77 8.92 10.73
CA LYS A 214 9.29 10.27 10.46
C LYS A 214 10.18 10.27 9.22
N SER A 215 10.31 11.43 8.62
CA SER A 215 11.06 11.68 7.39
C SER A 215 12.46 12.25 7.63
N TYR A 216 13.18 11.75 8.61
CA TYR A 216 14.58 12.14 8.85
C TYR A 216 15.54 11.02 8.52
#